data_833ed6c66b211ad3f532ed30029f4ea0
#
_entry.id   833ed6c66b211ad3f532ed30029f4ea0
#
_cell.length_a   1.000
_cell.length_b   1.000
_cell.length_c   1.000
_cell.angle_alpha   90.00
_cell.angle_beta   90.00
_cell.angle_gamma   90.00
#
_symmetry.space_group_name_H-M   'P 1'
#
loop_
_entity.id
_entity.type
_entity.pdbx_description
1 polymer ?
#
loop_
_entity_poly.entity_id
_entity_poly.type
_entity_poly.pdbx_seq_one_letter_code
_entity_poly.pdbx_strand_id
1 'polypeptide(L)'
;MRALTFGFSPCPNDTFAFHALVHGLVDAPFQVEPVLLDIEELNRRAHTGELDLTKLSFGAVAGAGAGKRYRLLRSGAALGRGVGPLIVAVEERPLAGARIAIPGRETTAYLLLRLAEPDLGEVVELRYDRILEAVAAGEVDAGLIIHESRFTYADHGLVATADLGAWWEQETGLPVPLAGIFARADLDDATVATAESAIRASVEYAFAHPVASRNYVRAHSQELSDEVCDAHIALYVNEFSVDLGDEGMVAIERLLAGAATAAA
;
A
#
# COMPACT_ATOMS: atom_id res chain seq x y z
N MET A 1 -12.68 -21.09 -18.82
CA MET A 1 -11.51 -20.75 -17.97
C MET A 1 -12.09 -20.11 -16.72
N ARG A 2 -11.61 -20.44 -15.53
CA ARG A 2 -12.07 -19.81 -14.28
C ARG A 2 -11.69 -18.33 -14.31
N ALA A 3 -12.56 -17.42 -13.86
CA ALA A 3 -12.21 -16.03 -13.61
C ALA A 3 -11.92 -15.84 -12.11
N LEU A 4 -10.93 -15.02 -11.80
CA LEU A 4 -10.63 -14.59 -10.43
C LEU A 4 -10.72 -13.07 -10.36
N THR A 5 -11.48 -12.56 -9.40
CA THR A 5 -11.51 -11.14 -9.10
C THR A 5 -10.19 -10.74 -8.43
N PHE A 6 -9.57 -9.65 -8.90
CA PHE A 6 -8.32 -9.16 -8.34
C PHE A 6 -8.41 -7.66 -8.02
N GLY A 7 -8.50 -7.35 -6.72
CA GLY A 7 -8.53 -5.99 -6.20
C GLY A 7 -7.13 -5.42 -5.99
N PHE A 8 -6.86 -4.25 -6.58
CA PHE A 8 -5.62 -3.50 -6.37
C PHE A 8 -5.86 -2.00 -6.60
N SER A 9 -4.90 -1.16 -6.20
CA SER A 9 -5.09 0.28 -6.30
C SER A 9 -4.85 0.80 -7.72
N PRO A 10 -5.48 1.92 -8.12
CA PRO A 10 -5.19 2.57 -9.40
C PRO A 10 -3.83 3.29 -9.42
N CYS A 11 -3.04 3.20 -8.33
CA CYS A 11 -1.76 3.87 -8.21
C CYS A 11 -0.72 3.34 -9.20
N PRO A 12 0.30 4.16 -9.58
CA PRO A 12 1.30 3.80 -10.58
C PRO A 12 2.02 2.48 -10.32
N ASN A 13 2.38 2.18 -9.07
CA ASN A 13 3.09 0.95 -8.72
C ASN A 13 2.26 -0.31 -8.99
N ASP A 14 0.97 -0.33 -8.66
CA ASP A 14 0.10 -1.50 -8.84
C ASP A 14 -0.27 -1.68 -10.32
N THR A 15 -0.66 -0.60 -10.99
CA THR A 15 -0.98 -0.64 -12.42
C THR A 15 0.24 -1.00 -13.27
N PHE A 16 1.45 -0.63 -12.86
CA PHE A 16 2.70 -1.09 -13.47
C PHE A 16 2.93 -2.58 -13.23
N ALA A 17 2.89 -3.01 -11.97
CA ALA A 17 3.24 -4.38 -11.57
C ALA A 17 2.26 -5.43 -12.13
N PHE A 18 0.95 -5.11 -12.18
CA PHE A 18 -0.09 -6.07 -12.55
C PHE A 18 -0.60 -5.94 -13.98
N HIS A 19 -0.07 -4.97 -14.76
CA HIS A 19 -0.43 -4.76 -16.15
C HIS A 19 -0.38 -6.04 -16.99
N ALA A 20 0.72 -6.78 -16.92
CA ALA A 20 0.91 -7.95 -17.77
C ALA A 20 -0.10 -9.07 -17.44
N LEU A 21 -0.40 -9.27 -16.17
CA LEU A 21 -1.40 -10.25 -15.74
C LEU A 21 -2.81 -9.86 -16.19
N VAL A 22 -3.20 -8.58 -16.00
CA VAL A 22 -4.52 -8.07 -16.39
C VAL A 22 -4.75 -8.15 -17.90
N HIS A 23 -3.69 -7.94 -18.70
CA HIS A 23 -3.79 -7.96 -20.17
C HIS A 23 -3.42 -9.30 -20.81
N GLY A 24 -3.23 -10.36 -20.03
CA GLY A 24 -2.91 -11.70 -20.53
C GLY A 24 -1.56 -11.79 -21.25
N LEU A 25 -0.59 -10.96 -20.86
CA LEU A 25 0.78 -10.96 -21.39
C LEU A 25 1.70 -11.97 -20.70
N VAL A 26 1.22 -12.62 -19.65
CA VAL A 26 1.86 -13.71 -18.93
C VAL A 26 0.91 -14.91 -18.85
N ASP A 27 1.50 -16.10 -18.77
CA ASP A 27 0.71 -17.32 -18.70
C ASP A 27 -0.02 -17.43 -17.36
N ALA A 28 -1.33 -17.59 -17.45
CA ALA A 28 -2.20 -17.89 -16.30
C ALA A 28 -3.33 -18.83 -16.74
N PRO A 29 -3.65 -19.90 -16.00
CA PRO A 29 -4.75 -20.82 -16.34
C PRO A 29 -6.13 -20.27 -15.93
N PHE A 30 -6.20 -19.00 -15.56
CA PHE A 30 -7.41 -18.25 -15.20
C PHE A 30 -7.42 -16.88 -15.89
N GLN A 31 -8.58 -16.27 -15.96
CA GLN A 31 -8.73 -14.87 -16.35
C GLN A 31 -8.76 -14.00 -15.09
N VAL A 32 -8.23 -12.78 -15.18
CA VAL A 32 -8.32 -11.79 -14.12
C VAL A 32 -9.45 -10.81 -14.42
N GLU A 33 -10.32 -10.60 -13.45
CA GLU A 33 -11.30 -9.52 -13.43
C GLU A 33 -10.76 -8.43 -12.49
N PRO A 34 -10.12 -7.36 -13.03
CA PRO A 34 -9.51 -6.33 -12.20
C PRO A 34 -10.57 -5.47 -11.52
N VAL A 35 -10.37 -5.20 -10.23
CA VAL A 35 -11.21 -4.31 -9.42
C VAL A 35 -10.31 -3.22 -8.83
N LEU A 36 -10.30 -2.04 -9.47
CA LEU A 36 -9.44 -0.92 -9.08
C LEU A 36 -10.15 -0.05 -8.05
N LEU A 37 -9.64 -0.05 -6.83
CA LEU A 37 -10.20 0.69 -5.69
C LEU A 37 -9.08 1.28 -4.84
N ASP A 38 -9.40 2.33 -4.09
CA ASP A 38 -8.53 2.85 -3.04
C ASP A 38 -8.18 1.76 -2.02
N ILE A 39 -6.98 1.84 -1.44
CA ILE A 39 -6.47 0.81 -0.53
C ILE A 39 -7.35 0.64 0.71
N GLU A 40 -7.91 1.72 1.26
CA GLU A 40 -8.78 1.61 2.43
C GLU A 40 -10.12 0.95 2.08
N GLU A 41 -10.63 1.19 0.87
CA GLU A 41 -11.83 0.50 0.39
C GLU A 41 -11.57 -0.99 0.17
N LEU A 42 -10.39 -1.38 -0.35
CA LEU A 42 -9.98 -2.78 -0.46
C LEU A 42 -9.88 -3.44 0.92
N ASN A 43 -9.29 -2.74 1.90
CA ASN A 43 -9.20 -3.19 3.29
C ASN A 43 -10.61 -3.48 3.86
N ARG A 44 -11.57 -2.56 3.68
CA ARG A 44 -12.96 -2.72 4.15
C ARG A 44 -13.67 -3.91 3.48
N ARG A 45 -13.52 -4.09 2.17
CA ARG A 45 -14.11 -5.22 1.44
C ARG A 45 -13.53 -6.58 1.86
N ALA A 46 -12.29 -6.61 2.34
CA ALA A 46 -11.69 -7.83 2.85
C ALA A 46 -12.42 -8.40 4.07
N HIS A 47 -13.14 -7.58 4.85
CA HIS A 47 -13.93 -8.07 5.98
C HIS A 47 -15.10 -8.97 5.55
N THR A 48 -15.58 -8.86 4.33
CA THR A 48 -16.65 -9.72 3.77
C THR A 48 -16.12 -10.88 2.94
N GLY A 49 -14.84 -10.85 2.54
CA GLY A 49 -14.25 -11.87 1.68
C GLY A 49 -14.76 -11.81 0.24
N GLU A 50 -15.07 -10.60 -0.25
CA GLU A 50 -15.73 -10.39 -1.54
C GLU A 50 -14.82 -10.74 -2.74
N LEU A 51 -13.52 -10.45 -2.64
CA LEU A 51 -12.56 -10.61 -3.74
C LEU A 51 -11.76 -11.91 -3.59
N ASP A 52 -11.44 -12.57 -4.71
CA ASP A 52 -10.63 -13.79 -4.70
C ASP A 52 -9.16 -13.48 -4.36
N LEU A 53 -8.63 -12.45 -5.01
CA LEU A 53 -7.30 -11.88 -4.77
C LEU A 53 -7.47 -10.39 -4.44
N THR A 54 -6.71 -9.88 -3.49
CA THR A 54 -6.79 -8.46 -3.15
C THR A 54 -5.50 -7.94 -2.56
N LYS A 55 -5.17 -6.69 -2.86
CA LYS A 55 -4.15 -5.95 -2.12
C LYS A 55 -4.74 -5.52 -0.78
N LEU A 56 -3.99 -5.73 0.29
CA LEU A 56 -4.37 -5.29 1.63
C LEU A 56 -3.19 -4.62 2.32
N SER A 57 -3.50 -3.59 3.08
CA SER A 57 -2.58 -3.03 4.06
C SER A 57 -2.27 -4.06 5.16
N PHE A 58 -1.02 -4.14 5.62
CA PHE A 58 -0.71 -4.97 6.79
C PHE A 58 -1.42 -4.47 8.04
N GLY A 59 -1.78 -3.18 8.11
CA GLY A 59 -2.63 -2.64 9.16
C GLY A 59 -4.01 -3.29 9.23
N ALA A 60 -4.65 -3.54 8.08
CA ALA A 60 -5.94 -4.24 8.00
C ALA A 60 -5.84 -5.71 8.44
N VAL A 61 -4.71 -6.33 8.13
CA VAL A 61 -4.45 -7.75 8.49
C VAL A 61 -4.14 -7.90 9.98
N ALA A 62 -3.54 -6.89 10.61
CA ALA A 62 -3.30 -6.85 12.04
C ALA A 62 -4.61 -6.83 12.86
N GLY A 63 -5.70 -6.34 12.26
CA GLY A 63 -7.03 -6.35 12.84
C GLY A 63 -7.70 -7.74 12.84
N ALA A 64 -8.81 -7.86 13.56
CA ALA A 64 -9.47 -9.16 13.79
C ALA A 64 -10.22 -9.75 12.56
N GLY A 65 -10.36 -9.02 11.47
CA GLY A 65 -11.27 -9.39 10.36
C GLY A 65 -10.58 -9.97 9.14
N ALA A 66 -9.80 -9.17 8.43
CA ALA A 66 -9.22 -9.53 7.12
C ALA A 66 -8.20 -10.67 7.21
N GLY A 67 -7.34 -10.68 8.23
CA GLY A 67 -6.30 -11.69 8.41
C GLY A 67 -6.79 -13.14 8.58
N LYS A 68 -8.07 -13.34 8.93
CA LYS A 68 -8.67 -14.68 9.02
C LYS A 68 -9.26 -15.16 7.71
N ARG A 69 -9.55 -14.26 6.79
CA ARG A 69 -10.24 -14.55 5.54
C ARG A 69 -9.30 -14.67 4.35
N TYR A 70 -8.06 -14.21 4.51
CA TYR A 70 -7.09 -14.14 3.45
C TYR A 70 -5.73 -14.69 3.86
N ARG A 71 -5.00 -15.22 2.88
CA ARG A 71 -3.64 -15.74 3.00
C ARG A 71 -2.69 -14.84 2.22
N LEU A 72 -1.60 -14.41 2.84
CA LEU A 72 -0.56 -13.62 2.19
C LEU A 72 0.12 -14.43 1.08
N LEU A 73 0.30 -13.80 -0.09
CA LEU A 73 1.15 -14.28 -1.17
C LEU A 73 2.54 -13.65 -1.04
N ARG A 74 3.56 -14.37 -1.50
CA ARG A 74 4.94 -13.87 -1.43
C ARG A 74 5.28 -12.86 -2.54
N SER A 75 4.44 -12.71 -3.55
CA SER A 75 4.66 -11.83 -4.70
C SER A 75 3.64 -10.69 -4.74
N GLY A 76 4.02 -9.56 -5.34
CA GLY A 76 3.16 -8.39 -5.55
C GLY A 76 3.13 -7.41 -4.37
N ALA A 77 3.97 -7.57 -3.35
CA ALA A 77 3.99 -6.70 -2.19
C ALA A 77 4.57 -5.31 -2.50
N ALA A 78 4.08 -4.31 -1.75
CA ALA A 78 4.70 -3.01 -1.60
C ALA A 78 5.42 -2.98 -0.24
N LEU A 79 6.72 -3.16 -0.29
CA LEU A 79 7.63 -3.24 0.84
C LEU A 79 9.01 -2.76 0.37
N GLY A 80 9.74 -2.04 1.21
CA GLY A 80 11.06 -1.57 0.81
C GLY A 80 11.76 -0.69 1.84
N ARG A 81 12.92 -0.15 1.45
CA ARG A 81 13.69 0.82 2.23
C ARG A 81 13.57 2.22 1.63
N GLY A 82 13.63 3.24 2.47
CA GLY A 82 13.39 4.63 2.05
C GLY A 82 11.96 4.91 1.62
N VAL A 83 11.04 3.97 1.84
CA VAL A 83 9.61 4.10 1.59
C VAL A 83 8.87 4.43 2.88
N GLY A 84 7.59 4.75 2.78
CA GLY A 84 6.74 4.90 3.97
C GLY A 84 5.92 6.18 3.96
N PRO A 85 4.99 6.29 4.90
CA PRO A 85 4.16 7.47 5.03
C PRO A 85 4.95 8.64 5.66
N LEU A 86 4.57 9.85 5.26
CA LEU A 86 5.06 11.09 5.88
C LEU A 86 3.94 11.75 6.66
N ILE A 87 4.32 12.49 7.69
CA ILE A 87 3.45 13.47 8.32
C ILE A 87 3.84 14.85 7.78
N VAL A 88 2.86 15.58 7.25
CA VAL A 88 3.06 16.91 6.68
C VAL A 88 2.19 17.94 7.39
N ALA A 89 2.69 19.17 7.46
CA ALA A 89 1.97 20.31 8.02
C ALA A 89 2.38 21.60 7.27
N VAL A 90 1.69 22.71 7.53
CA VAL A 90 2.07 24.03 6.97
C VAL A 90 3.42 24.49 7.55
N GLU A 91 3.71 24.15 8.80
CA GLU A 91 4.97 24.43 9.48
C GLU A 91 5.32 23.31 10.46
N GLU A 92 6.58 23.20 10.87
CA GLU A 92 6.98 22.23 11.90
C GLU A 92 6.20 22.46 13.19
N ARG A 93 5.60 21.39 13.72
CA ARG A 93 4.80 21.43 14.94
C ARG A 93 4.80 20.10 15.66
N PRO A 94 4.58 20.08 17.00
CA PRO A 94 4.30 18.86 17.74
C PRO A 94 2.99 18.25 17.30
N LEU A 95 2.93 16.91 17.29
CA LEU A 95 1.71 16.16 16.94
C LEU A 95 0.76 15.99 18.13
N ALA A 96 1.28 16.13 19.35
CA ALA A 96 0.46 16.05 20.56
C ALA A 96 -0.69 17.07 20.54
N GLY A 97 -1.91 16.58 20.64
CA GLY A 97 -3.13 17.40 20.58
C GLY A 97 -3.50 17.94 19.19
N ALA A 98 -2.71 17.65 18.16
CA ALA A 98 -3.01 18.07 16.79
C ALA A 98 -4.20 17.28 16.21
N ARG A 99 -4.99 17.92 15.36
CA ARG A 99 -6.02 17.29 14.53
C ARG A 99 -5.38 16.81 13.24
N ILE A 100 -5.30 15.49 13.06
CA ILE A 100 -4.51 14.86 12.00
C ILE A 100 -5.43 14.17 10.98
N ALA A 101 -5.33 14.53 9.70
CA ALA A 101 -5.97 13.78 8.63
C ALA A 101 -5.21 12.47 8.36
N ILE A 102 -5.94 11.37 8.25
CA ILE A 102 -5.38 10.04 7.94
C ILE A 102 -6.07 9.43 6.72
N PRO A 103 -5.38 8.60 5.91
CA PRO A 103 -5.97 8.02 4.70
C PRO A 103 -6.95 6.87 4.96
N GLY A 104 -7.01 6.39 6.20
CA GLY A 104 -7.90 5.33 6.66
C GLY A 104 -7.34 4.62 7.89
N ARG A 105 -8.24 4.12 8.74
CA ARG A 105 -7.88 3.48 10.02
C ARG A 105 -7.29 2.08 9.86
N GLU A 106 -7.51 1.45 8.72
CA GLU A 106 -6.99 0.12 8.43
C GLU A 106 -5.68 0.17 7.62
N THR A 107 -5.20 1.36 7.23
CA THR A 107 -3.94 1.51 6.52
C THR A 107 -2.74 1.18 7.41
N THR A 108 -1.69 0.63 6.80
CA THR A 108 -0.39 0.48 7.49
C THR A 108 0.19 1.82 7.88
N ALA A 109 -0.11 2.88 7.13
CA ALA A 109 0.29 4.23 7.46
C ALA A 109 -0.23 4.66 8.83
N TYR A 110 -1.50 4.45 9.11
CA TYR A 110 -2.09 4.75 10.42
C TYR A 110 -1.55 3.84 11.52
N LEU A 111 -1.30 2.57 11.23
CA LEU A 111 -0.64 1.68 12.19
C LEU A 111 0.76 2.19 12.57
N LEU A 112 1.58 2.58 11.59
CA LEU A 112 2.93 3.14 11.86
C LEU A 112 2.84 4.44 12.66
N LEU A 113 1.88 5.32 12.35
CA LEU A 113 1.64 6.55 13.12
C LEU A 113 1.34 6.21 14.59
N ARG A 114 0.45 5.27 14.86
CA ARG A 114 0.11 4.86 16.24
C ARG A 114 1.26 4.21 17.00
N LEU A 115 2.16 3.54 16.29
CA LEU A 115 3.36 2.94 16.90
C LEU A 115 4.43 3.98 17.22
N ALA A 116 4.58 4.98 16.36
CA ALA A 116 5.55 6.07 16.53
C ALA A 116 5.06 7.11 17.56
N GLU A 117 3.77 7.42 17.54
CA GLU A 117 3.13 8.47 18.31
C GLU A 117 1.91 7.91 19.07
N PRO A 118 2.10 7.32 20.25
CA PRO A 118 1.00 6.70 20.99
C PRO A 118 -0.02 7.72 21.54
N ASP A 119 0.41 8.97 21.78
CA ASP A 119 -0.42 10.04 22.36
C ASP A 119 -1.01 10.96 21.28
N LEU A 120 -1.64 10.37 20.25
CA LEU A 120 -2.28 11.10 19.17
C LEU A 120 -3.47 11.94 19.67
N GLY A 121 -3.62 13.12 19.08
CA GLY A 121 -4.83 13.94 19.21
C GLY A 121 -6.03 13.38 18.44
N GLU A 122 -6.88 14.26 17.91
CA GLU A 122 -8.01 13.89 17.07
C GLU A 122 -7.54 13.40 15.69
N VAL A 123 -8.05 12.25 15.23
CA VAL A 123 -7.81 11.77 13.87
C VAL A 123 -9.08 11.86 13.02
N VAL A 124 -8.95 12.38 11.81
CA VAL A 124 -10.01 12.57 10.81
C VAL A 124 -9.69 11.72 9.59
N GLU A 125 -10.59 10.83 9.19
CA GLU A 125 -10.41 10.06 7.96
C GLU A 125 -10.77 10.90 6.74
N LEU A 126 -9.84 11.00 5.79
CA LEU A 126 -10.03 11.62 4.48
C LEU A 126 -9.47 10.68 3.42
N ARG A 127 -10.07 10.67 2.22
CA ARG A 127 -9.45 9.98 1.09
C ARG A 127 -8.05 10.58 0.85
N TYR A 128 -7.05 9.75 0.58
CA TYR A 128 -5.64 10.12 0.58
C TYR A 128 -5.31 11.36 -0.29
N ASP A 129 -5.99 11.51 -1.44
CA ASP A 129 -5.81 12.62 -2.38
C ASP A 129 -6.38 13.97 -1.90
N ARG A 130 -7.19 13.96 -0.82
CA ARG A 130 -7.75 15.18 -0.22
C ARG A 130 -6.93 15.71 0.95
N ILE A 131 -5.97 14.93 1.44
CA ILE A 131 -5.24 15.26 2.67
C ILE A 131 -4.36 16.50 2.48
N LEU A 132 -3.62 16.62 1.36
CA LEU A 132 -2.74 17.77 1.12
C LEU A 132 -3.54 19.09 1.07
N GLU A 133 -4.68 19.08 0.38
CA GLU A 133 -5.56 20.24 0.29
C GLU A 133 -6.11 20.64 1.67
N ALA A 134 -6.57 19.66 2.46
CA ALA A 134 -7.14 19.91 3.79
C ALA A 134 -6.09 20.50 4.76
N VAL A 135 -4.84 20.04 4.71
CA VAL A 135 -3.74 20.61 5.51
C VAL A 135 -3.41 22.03 5.04
N ALA A 136 -3.26 22.24 3.72
CA ALA A 136 -2.95 23.55 3.16
C ALA A 136 -4.05 24.60 3.45
N ALA A 137 -5.31 24.16 3.48
CA ALA A 137 -6.45 25.02 3.83
C ALA A 137 -6.62 25.26 5.35
N GLY A 138 -5.84 24.58 6.20
CA GLY A 138 -5.96 24.67 7.66
C GLY A 138 -7.22 24.01 8.23
N GLU A 139 -7.84 23.07 7.48
CA GLU A 139 -8.99 22.29 7.97
C GLU A 139 -8.55 21.26 9.01
N VAL A 140 -7.29 20.83 8.94
CA VAL A 140 -6.59 19.97 9.90
C VAL A 140 -5.19 20.53 10.15
N ASP A 141 -4.61 20.18 11.28
CA ASP A 141 -3.29 20.67 11.69
C ASP A 141 -2.14 19.98 10.97
N ALA A 142 -2.31 18.70 10.66
CA ALA A 142 -1.33 17.87 9.98
C ALA A 142 -2.03 16.77 9.14
N GLY A 143 -1.29 16.18 8.22
CA GLY A 143 -1.79 15.09 7.38
C GLY A 143 -0.81 13.93 7.30
N LEU A 144 -1.32 12.71 7.44
CA LEU A 144 -0.60 11.48 7.17
C LEU A 144 -0.76 11.15 5.70
N ILE A 145 0.30 11.32 4.92
CA ILE A 145 0.26 11.13 3.46
C ILE A 145 0.89 9.82 3.03
N ILE A 146 0.34 9.26 1.96
CA ILE A 146 0.77 8.02 1.31
C ILE A 146 0.84 8.23 -0.21
N HIS A 147 1.27 7.21 -0.93
CA HIS A 147 1.28 7.18 -2.40
C HIS A 147 2.11 8.33 -3.00
N GLU A 148 1.65 8.89 -4.12
CA GLU A 148 2.30 9.97 -4.86
C GLU A 148 2.38 11.28 -4.08
N SER A 149 1.53 11.50 -3.08
CA SER A 149 1.57 12.70 -2.23
C SER A 149 2.94 12.93 -1.56
N ARG A 150 3.73 11.85 -1.38
CA ARG A 150 5.12 11.94 -0.90
C ARG A 150 6.03 12.78 -1.82
N PHE A 151 5.70 12.87 -3.09
CA PHE A 151 6.50 13.61 -4.08
C PHE A 151 5.97 15.03 -4.33
N THR A 152 4.72 15.31 -3.97
CA THR A 152 4.01 16.54 -4.36
C THR A 152 3.64 17.46 -3.19
N TYR A 153 3.81 17.04 -1.93
CA TYR A 153 3.40 17.84 -0.76
C TYR A 153 4.05 19.23 -0.72
N ALA A 154 5.29 19.36 -1.19
CA ALA A 154 6.00 20.63 -1.22
C ALA A 154 5.37 21.65 -2.18
N ASP A 155 4.73 21.19 -3.26
CA ASP A 155 4.01 22.02 -4.22
C ASP A 155 2.74 22.65 -3.60
N HIS A 156 2.24 22.07 -2.50
CA HIS A 156 1.16 22.60 -1.68
C HIS A 156 1.64 23.55 -0.57
N GLY A 157 2.94 23.89 -0.53
CA GLY A 157 3.52 24.75 0.51
C GLY A 157 3.65 24.05 1.87
N LEU A 158 3.65 22.72 1.90
CA LEU A 158 3.73 21.93 3.12
C LEU A 158 5.16 21.47 3.38
N VAL A 159 5.45 21.18 4.64
CA VAL A 159 6.72 20.61 5.10
C VAL A 159 6.49 19.23 5.72
N ALA A 160 7.46 18.32 5.54
CA ALA A 160 7.44 17.03 6.22
C ALA A 160 7.92 17.22 7.67
N THR A 161 7.08 16.91 8.63
CA THR A 161 7.38 17.01 10.07
C THR A 161 7.87 15.68 10.65
N ALA A 162 7.49 14.56 10.05
CA ALA A 162 8.03 13.24 10.41
C ALA A 162 8.01 12.29 9.20
N ASP A 163 9.01 11.41 9.12
CA ASP A 163 9.09 10.29 8.18
C ASP A 163 8.94 8.98 8.97
N LEU A 164 7.75 8.37 8.88
CA LEU A 164 7.46 7.14 9.62
C LEU A 164 8.17 5.91 9.03
N GLY A 165 8.57 5.97 7.76
CA GLY A 165 9.40 4.94 7.17
C GLY A 165 10.81 4.99 7.74
N ALA A 166 11.44 6.15 7.78
CA ALA A 166 12.75 6.34 8.38
C ALA A 166 12.74 5.98 9.87
N TRP A 167 11.70 6.37 10.61
CA TRP A 167 11.50 5.96 12.00
C TRP A 167 11.48 4.43 12.15
N TRP A 168 10.68 3.73 11.32
CA TRP A 168 10.58 2.27 11.36
C TRP A 168 11.93 1.59 11.10
N GLU A 169 12.67 2.04 10.08
CA GLU A 169 13.98 1.50 9.74
C GLU A 169 15.00 1.74 10.85
N GLN A 170 14.96 2.90 11.51
CA GLN A 170 15.81 3.20 12.65
C GLN A 170 15.52 2.31 13.87
N GLU A 171 14.24 2.09 14.17
CA GLU A 171 13.81 1.29 15.33
C GLU A 171 14.02 -0.21 15.12
N THR A 172 13.92 -0.69 13.89
CA THR A 172 13.88 -2.14 13.64
C THR A 172 15.05 -2.66 12.80
N GLY A 173 15.72 -1.83 12.04
CA GLY A 173 16.69 -2.21 11.01
C GLY A 173 16.08 -2.90 9.78
N LEU A 174 14.75 -3.07 9.75
CA LEU A 174 14.02 -3.82 8.73
C LEU A 174 13.41 -2.89 7.67
N PRO A 175 13.16 -3.39 6.43
CA PRO A 175 12.41 -2.65 5.43
C PRO A 175 10.98 -2.38 5.91
N VAL A 176 10.35 -1.35 5.36
CA VAL A 176 8.98 -0.93 5.74
C VAL A 176 7.94 -1.78 5.00
N PRO A 177 7.14 -2.62 5.68
CA PRO A 177 6.07 -3.36 5.06
C PRO A 177 4.81 -2.48 4.98
N LEU A 178 4.30 -2.22 3.77
CA LEU A 178 3.14 -1.36 3.56
C LEU A 178 1.88 -2.15 3.23
N ALA A 179 1.94 -2.97 2.17
CA ALA A 179 0.82 -3.77 1.70
C ALA A 179 1.32 -5.03 1.00
N GLY A 180 0.51 -6.08 1.00
CA GLY A 180 0.76 -7.32 0.27
C GLY A 180 -0.42 -7.71 -0.59
N ILE A 181 -0.22 -8.73 -1.44
CA ILE A 181 -1.31 -9.39 -2.14
C ILE A 181 -1.73 -10.61 -1.34
N PHE A 182 -3.03 -10.77 -1.22
CA PHE A 182 -3.65 -11.82 -0.43
C PHE A 182 -4.65 -12.59 -1.28
N ALA A 183 -4.66 -13.91 -1.09
CA ALA A 183 -5.64 -14.81 -1.68
C ALA A 183 -6.70 -15.17 -0.64
N ARG A 184 -7.97 -15.22 -1.03
CA ARG A 184 -9.06 -15.63 -0.13
C ARG A 184 -8.79 -17.04 0.41
N ALA A 185 -8.99 -17.23 1.71
CA ALA A 185 -8.56 -18.43 2.43
C ALA A 185 -9.26 -19.73 2.00
N ASP A 186 -10.45 -19.63 1.39
CA ASP A 186 -11.21 -20.77 0.86
C ASP A 186 -10.82 -21.22 -0.55
N LEU A 187 -9.91 -20.49 -1.22
CA LEU A 187 -9.33 -20.93 -2.47
C LEU A 187 -8.43 -22.16 -2.23
N ASP A 188 -8.49 -23.12 -3.13
CA ASP A 188 -7.62 -24.30 -3.06
C ASP A 188 -6.14 -23.93 -3.28
N ASP A 189 -5.25 -24.75 -2.72
CA ASP A 189 -3.80 -24.47 -2.74
C ASP A 189 -3.21 -24.41 -4.15
N ALA A 190 -3.73 -25.18 -5.10
CA ALA A 190 -3.28 -25.17 -6.49
C ALA A 190 -3.64 -23.82 -7.16
N THR A 191 -4.86 -23.33 -6.93
CA THR A 191 -5.30 -22.01 -7.39
C THR A 191 -4.42 -20.90 -6.80
N VAL A 192 -4.14 -20.97 -5.48
CA VAL A 192 -3.30 -19.97 -4.79
C VAL A 192 -1.87 -19.98 -5.33
N ALA A 193 -1.23 -21.15 -5.45
CA ALA A 193 0.13 -21.27 -5.98
C ALA A 193 0.23 -20.77 -7.43
N THR A 194 -0.79 -21.03 -8.23
CA THR A 194 -0.83 -20.56 -9.62
C THR A 194 -1.02 -19.04 -9.69
N ALA A 195 -1.89 -18.47 -8.84
CA ALA A 195 -2.09 -17.02 -8.75
C ALA A 195 -0.80 -16.30 -8.33
N GLU A 196 -0.10 -16.84 -7.32
CA GLU A 196 1.19 -16.30 -6.89
C GLU A 196 2.22 -16.33 -8.02
N SER A 197 2.33 -17.44 -8.74
CA SER A 197 3.24 -17.56 -9.88
C SER A 197 2.92 -16.57 -11.00
N ALA A 198 1.63 -16.36 -11.30
CA ALA A 198 1.19 -15.41 -12.33
C ALA A 198 1.44 -13.95 -11.92
N ILE A 199 1.25 -13.60 -10.65
CA ILE A 199 1.57 -12.28 -10.10
C ILE A 199 3.08 -12.04 -10.19
N ARG A 200 3.92 -13.01 -9.78
CA ARG A 200 5.37 -12.93 -9.91
C ARG A 200 5.78 -12.69 -11.35
N ALA A 201 5.27 -13.49 -12.28
CA ALA A 201 5.56 -13.34 -13.70
C ALA A 201 5.15 -11.96 -14.25
N SER A 202 4.04 -11.40 -13.74
CA SER A 202 3.62 -10.04 -14.12
C SER A 202 4.60 -8.96 -13.65
N VAL A 203 5.10 -9.06 -12.41
CA VAL A 203 6.11 -8.14 -11.88
C VAL A 203 7.43 -8.25 -12.65
N GLU A 204 7.89 -9.48 -12.93
CA GLU A 204 9.09 -9.73 -13.72
C GLU A 204 8.95 -9.21 -15.15
N TYR A 205 7.76 -9.40 -15.77
CA TYR A 205 7.45 -8.82 -17.07
C TYR A 205 7.53 -7.29 -17.07
N ALA A 206 6.99 -6.66 -16.02
CA ALA A 206 7.02 -5.21 -15.88
C ALA A 206 8.47 -4.68 -15.82
N PHE A 207 9.37 -5.34 -15.09
CA PHE A 207 10.79 -4.99 -15.09
C PHE A 207 11.47 -5.17 -16.44
N ALA A 208 11.15 -6.27 -17.16
CA ALA A 208 11.71 -6.54 -18.47
C ALA A 208 11.17 -5.59 -19.57
N HIS A 209 9.95 -5.05 -19.39
CA HIS A 209 9.23 -4.26 -20.39
C HIS A 209 8.62 -2.98 -19.77
N PRO A 210 9.41 -2.08 -19.17
CA PRO A 210 8.90 -0.98 -18.33
C PRO A 210 7.99 0.00 -19.06
N VAL A 211 8.09 0.09 -20.40
CA VAL A 211 7.23 0.98 -21.20
C VAL A 211 5.87 0.37 -21.58
N ALA A 212 5.72 -0.95 -21.45
CA ALA A 212 4.51 -1.66 -21.89
C ALA A 212 3.25 -1.23 -21.11
N SER A 213 3.41 -0.92 -19.82
CA SER A 213 2.31 -0.51 -18.93
C SER A 213 1.98 0.98 -18.97
N ARG A 214 2.79 1.82 -19.65
CA ARG A 214 2.70 3.29 -19.55
C ARG A 214 1.30 3.86 -19.81
N ASN A 215 0.63 3.38 -20.84
CA ASN A 215 -0.74 3.84 -21.15
C ASN A 215 -1.75 3.39 -20.09
N TYR A 216 -1.57 2.20 -19.52
CA TYR A 216 -2.41 1.69 -18.47
C TYR A 216 -2.20 2.46 -17.15
N VAL A 217 -0.96 2.73 -16.79
CA VAL A 217 -0.62 3.58 -15.64
C VAL A 217 -1.27 4.96 -15.78
N ARG A 218 -1.06 5.65 -16.90
CA ARG A 218 -1.64 6.98 -17.17
C ARG A 218 -3.17 7.00 -17.14
N ALA A 219 -3.82 5.93 -17.61
CA ALA A 219 -5.28 5.85 -17.65
C ALA A 219 -5.92 5.72 -16.26
N HIS A 220 -5.17 5.29 -15.26
CA HIS A 220 -5.68 4.99 -13.93
C HIS A 220 -5.08 5.85 -12.81
N SER A 221 -3.89 6.41 -13.01
CA SER A 221 -3.21 7.25 -12.03
C SER A 221 -3.99 8.55 -11.76
N GLN A 222 -4.03 8.96 -10.49
CA GLN A 222 -4.49 10.29 -10.09
C GLN A 222 -3.43 11.35 -10.44
N GLU A 223 -2.15 10.98 -10.42
CA GLU A 223 -1.03 11.81 -10.83
C GLU A 223 -0.87 11.79 -12.35
N LEU A 224 -0.75 12.97 -12.95
CA LEU A 224 -0.64 13.13 -14.40
C LEU A 224 0.81 13.32 -14.89
N SER A 225 1.76 13.65 -13.99
CA SER A 225 3.18 13.80 -14.33
C SER A 225 3.83 12.42 -14.49
N ASP A 226 4.46 12.21 -15.66
CA ASP A 226 5.23 10.97 -15.89
C ASP A 226 6.41 10.85 -14.93
N GLU A 227 7.06 11.95 -14.58
CA GLU A 227 8.20 11.98 -13.66
C GLU A 227 7.79 11.49 -12.27
N VAL A 228 6.64 11.93 -11.76
CA VAL A 228 6.12 11.48 -10.46
C VAL A 228 5.68 10.02 -10.53
N CYS A 229 5.02 9.60 -11.61
CA CYS A 229 4.66 8.19 -11.82
C CYS A 229 5.91 7.29 -11.85
N ASP A 230 6.95 7.67 -12.60
CA ASP A 230 8.19 6.91 -12.71
C ASP A 230 8.93 6.85 -11.36
N ALA A 231 8.99 7.96 -10.61
CA ALA A 231 9.57 8.01 -9.27
C ALA A 231 8.79 7.13 -8.27
N HIS A 232 7.46 7.14 -8.35
CA HIS A 232 6.58 6.29 -7.54
C HIS A 232 6.83 4.80 -7.84
N ILE A 233 6.86 4.42 -9.12
CA ILE A 233 7.16 3.04 -9.53
C ILE A 233 8.54 2.62 -9.02
N ALA A 234 9.58 3.42 -9.26
CA ALA A 234 10.95 3.12 -8.85
C ALA A 234 11.10 2.96 -7.32
N LEU A 235 10.29 3.68 -6.53
CA LEU A 235 10.32 3.59 -5.08
C LEU A 235 9.60 2.35 -4.53
N TYR A 236 8.45 1.98 -5.10
CA TYR A 236 7.56 0.98 -4.51
C TYR A 236 7.57 -0.39 -5.21
N VAL A 237 8.13 -0.50 -6.43
CA VAL A 237 8.26 -1.78 -7.13
C VAL A 237 9.73 -2.18 -7.19
N ASN A 238 10.08 -3.24 -6.46
CA ASN A 238 11.45 -3.68 -6.23
C ASN A 238 11.52 -5.21 -6.09
N GLU A 239 12.63 -5.74 -5.59
CA GLU A 239 12.83 -7.17 -5.35
C GLU A 239 11.77 -7.80 -4.44
N PHE A 240 11.28 -7.07 -3.44
CA PHE A 240 10.20 -7.55 -2.56
C PHE A 240 8.85 -7.65 -3.28
N SER A 241 8.67 -6.93 -4.39
CA SER A 241 7.50 -7.10 -5.25
C SER A 241 7.54 -8.39 -6.05
N VAL A 242 8.74 -8.90 -6.37
CA VAL A 242 8.93 -10.21 -6.99
C VAL A 242 8.74 -11.33 -5.96
N ASP A 243 9.43 -11.23 -4.83
CA ASP A 243 9.31 -12.16 -3.70
C ASP A 243 9.66 -11.45 -2.39
N LEU A 244 8.82 -11.61 -1.39
CA LEU A 244 9.04 -11.04 -0.05
C LEU A 244 10.38 -11.48 0.58
N GLY A 245 10.89 -12.65 0.19
CA GLY A 245 12.07 -13.21 0.83
C GLY A 245 11.91 -13.43 2.33
N ASP A 246 12.98 -13.83 3.01
CA ASP A 246 12.94 -14.02 4.46
C ASP A 246 12.94 -12.68 5.20
N GLU A 247 13.66 -11.69 4.68
CA GLU A 247 13.74 -10.35 5.28
C GLU A 247 12.37 -9.65 5.27
N GLY A 248 11.65 -9.71 4.15
CA GLY A 248 10.29 -9.15 4.05
C GLY A 248 9.32 -9.85 4.98
N MET A 249 9.39 -11.17 5.11
CA MET A 249 8.56 -11.93 6.05
C MET A 249 8.84 -11.52 7.50
N VAL A 250 10.11 -11.39 7.90
CA VAL A 250 10.51 -10.91 9.25
C VAL A 250 9.99 -9.50 9.51
N ALA A 251 10.06 -8.59 8.52
CA ALA A 251 9.55 -7.24 8.65
C ALA A 251 8.03 -7.22 8.89
N ILE A 252 7.28 -8.05 8.15
CA ILE A 252 5.82 -8.18 8.31
C ILE A 252 5.48 -8.74 9.70
N GLU A 253 6.15 -9.80 10.13
CA GLU A 253 5.93 -10.41 11.45
C GLU A 253 6.22 -9.40 12.57
N ARG A 254 7.28 -8.60 12.45
CA ARG A 254 7.63 -7.55 13.40
C ARG A 254 6.55 -6.46 13.49
N LEU A 255 5.99 -6.05 12.35
CA LEU A 255 4.92 -5.05 12.30
C LEU A 255 3.64 -5.59 12.96
N LEU A 256 3.23 -6.81 12.62
CA LEU A 256 2.03 -7.44 13.18
C LEU A 256 2.14 -7.67 14.69
N ALA A 257 3.33 -8.03 15.19
CA ALA A 257 3.60 -8.15 16.62
C ALA A 257 3.48 -6.78 17.34
N GLY A 258 3.99 -5.69 16.73
CA GLY A 258 3.84 -4.33 17.25
C GLY A 258 2.38 -3.90 17.34
N ALA A 259 1.59 -4.22 16.30
CA ALA A 259 0.16 -3.91 16.27
C ALA A 259 -0.61 -4.59 17.43
N ALA A 260 -0.30 -5.84 17.74
CA ALA A 260 -0.93 -6.58 18.85
C ALA A 260 -0.66 -5.90 20.21
N THR A 261 0.52 -5.34 20.39
CA THR A 261 0.91 -4.63 21.62
C THR A 261 0.22 -3.26 21.72
N ALA A 262 0.04 -2.55 20.61
CA ALA A 262 -0.62 -1.24 20.58
C ALA A 262 -2.15 -1.33 20.75
N ALA A 263 -2.74 -2.51 20.63
CA ALA A 263 -4.18 -2.76 20.79
C ALA A 263 -4.54 -3.21 22.22
N ALA A 264 -3.56 -3.57 23.04
CA ALA A 264 -3.72 -4.02 24.43
C ALA A 264 -3.66 -2.86 25.41
#